data_589bee14e98b62bcede0558c5a4588c7
#
_entry.id   589bee14e98b62bcede0558c5a4588c7
#
_cell.length_a   1.000
_cell.length_b   1.000
_cell.length_c   1.000
_cell.angle_alpha   90.00
_cell.angle_beta   90.00
_cell.angle_gamma   90.00
#
_symmetry.space_group_name_H-M   'P 1'
#
loop_
_entity.id
_entity.type
_entity.pdbx_description
1 polymer ?
#
loop_
_entity_poly.entity_id
_entity_poly.type
_entity_poly.pdbx_seq_one_letter_code
_entity_poly.pdbx_strand_id
1 'polypeptide(L)'
;MSKQPTSKRQWRDGATPSAKKTAKPFKSKARSKDETRKTASKPYGQKVSDDLKPQNAPKQRAAKARKLVVRNPNQKIMERARDLKERRSDLSRMEPERLQKVLAASGVGSRREMEEWINNGWVTVNGKTAQLGDKVTPDDHVTVKGSIIKLKWADRLPRIILYYKQEGEIVSRDDPQGRVSIFDRLPQAASSRWVAIGRLDINTSGLLILTTSGELVQRFAHPSFEVEREYAVRVLGGLTTEQMRSLTEEGVMLEDGLAKVERIYEQGGEGANKWYNV
;
A
#
# COMPACT_ATOMS: atom_id res chain seq x y z
N MET A 1 35.23 52.69 -4.10
CA MET A 1 34.55 53.19 -5.30
C MET A 1 34.07 51.94 -6.04
N SER A 2 32.85 51.63 -6.13
CA SER A 2 31.69 52.07 -6.76
C SER A 2 30.63 50.97 -6.67
N LYS A 3 29.55 51.21 -6.01
CA LYS A 3 28.13 51.20 -6.31
C LYS A 3 27.48 49.83 -6.64
N GLN A 4 26.60 49.43 -5.74
CA GLN A 4 25.41 48.59 -5.94
C GLN A 4 24.38 49.30 -6.85
N PRO A 5 23.43 48.53 -7.41
CA PRO A 5 22.04 48.96 -7.29
C PRO A 5 21.09 47.91 -6.76
N THR A 6 20.31 48.35 -5.81
CA THR A 6 19.08 47.76 -5.27
C THR A 6 17.96 47.82 -6.29
N SER A 7 17.23 46.71 -6.46
CA SER A 7 15.95 46.70 -7.17
C SER A 7 14.84 46.23 -6.23
N LYS A 8 14.05 47.19 -5.75
CA LYS A 8 12.75 46.98 -5.07
C LYS A 8 11.70 46.61 -6.12
N ARG A 9 11.04 45.48 -5.96
CA ARG A 9 9.77 45.18 -6.68
C ARG A 9 8.60 45.52 -5.76
N GLN A 10 7.85 46.53 -6.17
CA GLN A 10 6.54 46.92 -5.63
C GLN A 10 5.49 45.89 -5.96
N TRP A 11 4.71 45.50 -4.98
CA TRP A 11 3.46 44.78 -5.13
C TRP A 11 2.35 45.79 -5.45
N ARG A 12 1.62 45.55 -6.51
CA ARG A 12 0.42 46.31 -6.88
C ARG A 12 -0.81 45.59 -6.30
N ASP A 13 -1.54 46.33 -5.51
CA ASP A 13 -2.90 46.00 -5.06
C ASP A 13 -3.84 45.94 -6.25
N GLY A 14 -4.58 44.87 -6.40
CA GLY A 14 -5.59 44.68 -7.40
C GLY A 14 -6.90 44.19 -6.76
N ALA A 15 -7.89 45.02 -6.79
CA ALA A 15 -9.20 44.96 -6.19
C ALA A 15 -10.00 43.67 -6.49
N THR A 16 -10.75 43.24 -5.49
CA THR A 16 -11.86 42.29 -5.55
C THR A 16 -13.08 42.83 -6.30
N PRO A 17 -13.88 42.00 -6.95
CA PRO A 17 -15.31 42.20 -7.00
C PRO A 17 -16.09 41.06 -6.32
N SER A 18 -16.90 41.50 -5.39
CA SER A 18 -18.00 40.80 -4.73
C SER A 18 -19.04 40.27 -5.75
N ALA A 19 -19.37 38.98 -5.62
CA ALA A 19 -20.61 38.46 -6.23
C ALA A 19 -21.36 37.61 -5.20
N LYS A 20 -22.38 38.22 -4.62
CA LYS A 20 -23.46 37.58 -3.86
C LYS A 20 -24.20 36.57 -4.76
N LYS A 21 -24.25 35.29 -4.38
CA LYS A 21 -25.30 34.38 -4.85
C LYS A 21 -26.07 33.85 -3.66
N THR A 22 -27.33 34.25 -3.67
CA THR A 22 -28.42 33.90 -2.76
C THR A 22 -28.72 32.39 -2.79
N ALA A 23 -28.70 31.78 -1.63
CA ALA A 23 -29.16 30.40 -1.41
C ALA A 23 -30.70 30.38 -1.29
N LYS A 24 -31.33 29.45 -2.01
CA LYS A 24 -32.77 29.14 -1.86
C LYS A 24 -32.94 28.07 -0.77
N PRO A 25 -34.00 28.18 0.05
CA PRO A 25 -34.23 27.24 1.14
C PRO A 25 -34.87 25.94 0.65
N PHE A 26 -34.38 24.85 1.17
CA PHE A 26 -34.90 23.50 0.96
C PHE A 26 -36.14 23.28 1.85
N LYS A 27 -37.31 23.00 1.23
CA LYS A 27 -38.55 22.68 1.92
C LYS A 27 -38.54 21.25 2.47
N SER A 28 -38.61 21.11 3.76
CA SER A 28 -38.91 19.86 4.46
C SER A 28 -40.42 19.52 4.29
N LYS A 29 -40.74 18.35 3.77
CA LYS A 29 -42.07 17.74 3.86
C LYS A 29 -42.11 16.81 5.05
N ALA A 30 -42.78 17.27 6.11
CA ALA A 30 -43.28 16.42 7.17
C ALA A 30 -44.41 15.53 6.63
N ARG A 31 -44.35 14.25 6.98
CA ARG A 31 -45.52 13.36 6.87
C ARG A 31 -45.61 12.54 8.13
N SER A 32 -46.51 12.96 9.00
CA SER A 32 -47.04 12.24 10.13
C SER A 32 -47.92 11.07 9.63
N LYS A 33 -47.84 9.94 10.26
CA LYS A 33 -49.02 9.15 10.63
C LYS A 33 -48.64 8.11 11.70
N ASP A 34 -49.31 8.27 12.81
CA ASP A 34 -49.58 7.33 13.90
C ASP A 34 -50.09 5.98 13.38
N GLU A 35 -49.72 4.92 14.09
CA GLU A 35 -50.66 3.92 14.62
C GLU A 35 -49.96 2.86 15.48
N THR A 36 -50.20 3.00 16.76
CA THR A 36 -50.63 2.03 17.79
C THR A 36 -50.12 0.57 17.72
N ARG A 37 -49.32 0.26 18.73
CA ARG A 37 -49.56 -0.71 19.84
C ARG A 37 -50.01 -2.13 19.49
N LYS A 38 -49.13 -3.13 19.78
CA LYS A 38 -49.54 -4.29 20.62
C LYS A 38 -48.34 -5.00 21.20
N THR A 39 -48.33 -5.03 22.54
CA THR A 39 -47.52 -5.86 23.42
C THR A 39 -47.98 -7.31 23.33
N ALA A 40 -47.06 -8.25 23.30
CA ALA A 40 -47.26 -9.61 23.77
C ALA A 40 -45.97 -10.20 24.29
N SER A 41 -45.98 -10.44 25.58
CA SER A 41 -44.98 -11.15 26.37
C SER A 41 -45.18 -12.65 26.30
N LYS A 42 -44.06 -13.42 26.46
CA LYS A 42 -43.91 -14.80 27.03
C LYS A 42 -43.48 -15.88 26.02
N PRO A 43 -42.90 -16.99 26.55
CA PRO A 43 -42.18 -17.26 27.78
C PRO A 43 -40.82 -17.97 27.57
N TYR A 44 -40.11 -18.06 28.67
CA TYR A 44 -38.90 -18.81 28.98
C TYR A 44 -39.05 -20.33 28.82
N GLY A 45 -37.99 -20.96 28.28
CA GLY A 45 -37.70 -22.37 28.54
C GLY A 45 -37.88 -23.33 27.37
N GLN A 46 -36.76 -23.78 26.75
CA GLN A 46 -36.52 -25.21 26.53
C GLN A 46 -35.16 -25.46 25.83
N LYS A 47 -34.35 -26.24 26.53
CA LYS A 47 -33.41 -27.29 26.09
C LYS A 47 -32.45 -26.98 24.92
N VAL A 48 -31.19 -26.91 25.28
CA VAL A 48 -30.01 -27.13 24.47
C VAL A 48 -30.09 -28.51 23.83
N SER A 49 -30.03 -28.56 22.52
CA SER A 49 -29.63 -29.74 21.77
C SER A 49 -28.38 -29.39 20.94
N ASP A 50 -27.28 -30.05 21.29
CA ASP A 50 -26.06 -30.13 20.50
C ASP A 50 -26.41 -30.63 19.10
N ASP A 51 -26.16 -29.82 18.09
CA ASP A 51 -25.84 -30.17 16.72
C ASP A 51 -25.86 -28.91 15.85
N LEU A 52 -24.78 -28.09 15.94
CA LEU A 52 -24.54 -27.04 14.95
C LEU A 52 -23.08 -27.11 14.50
N LYS A 53 -22.84 -27.96 13.49
CA LYS A 53 -21.70 -27.79 12.58
C LYS A 53 -21.75 -26.37 12.05
N PRO A 54 -20.61 -25.64 11.97
CA PRO A 54 -20.60 -24.31 11.39
C PRO A 54 -20.94 -24.45 9.90
N GLN A 55 -22.14 -24.03 9.54
CA GLN A 55 -22.52 -23.83 8.15
C GLN A 55 -21.63 -22.72 7.59
N ASN A 56 -20.86 -23.06 6.56
CA ASN A 56 -20.13 -22.11 5.73
C ASN A 56 -21.13 -21.10 5.15
N ALA A 57 -21.36 -20.00 5.84
CA ALA A 57 -22.03 -18.86 5.24
C ALA A 57 -21.23 -18.43 4.00
N PRO A 58 -21.84 -18.24 2.84
CA PRO A 58 -21.12 -17.76 1.68
C PRO A 58 -20.53 -16.40 2.04
N LYS A 59 -19.18 -16.30 2.05
CA LYS A 59 -18.46 -15.04 2.22
C LYS A 59 -19.00 -14.09 1.15
N GLN A 60 -19.84 -13.13 1.52
CA GLN A 60 -20.23 -12.04 0.64
C GLN A 60 -18.93 -11.30 0.29
N ARG A 61 -18.41 -11.57 -0.91
CA ARG A 61 -17.30 -10.81 -1.45
C ARG A 61 -17.78 -9.37 -1.54
N ALA A 62 -17.11 -8.47 -0.81
CA ALA A 62 -17.30 -7.03 -0.95
C ALA A 62 -17.34 -6.69 -2.44
N ALA A 63 -18.31 -5.86 -2.84
CA ALA A 63 -18.50 -5.48 -4.23
C ALA A 63 -17.15 -5.10 -4.82
N LYS A 64 -16.76 -5.74 -5.95
CA LYS A 64 -15.44 -5.58 -6.56
C LYS A 64 -15.11 -4.09 -6.69
N ALA A 65 -14.12 -3.63 -5.94
CA ALA A 65 -13.70 -2.25 -5.97
C ALA A 65 -13.34 -1.85 -7.41
N ARG A 66 -13.84 -0.69 -7.86
CA ARG A 66 -13.56 -0.18 -9.21
C ARG A 66 -12.05 0.01 -9.38
N LYS A 67 -11.48 -0.60 -10.40
CA LYS A 67 -10.06 -0.45 -10.72
C LYS A 67 -9.73 0.98 -11.11
N LEU A 68 -8.61 1.49 -10.62
CA LEU A 68 -8.14 2.81 -10.93
C LEU A 68 -7.55 2.87 -12.34
N VAL A 69 -7.79 4.01 -13.01
CA VAL A 69 -7.13 4.32 -14.27
C VAL A 69 -5.76 4.92 -13.96
N VAL A 70 -4.71 4.25 -14.44
CA VAL A 70 -3.33 4.73 -14.27
C VAL A 70 -3.01 5.71 -15.40
N ARG A 71 -2.43 6.86 -15.05
CA ARG A 71 -1.87 7.78 -16.05
C ARG A 71 -0.70 7.09 -16.76
N ASN A 72 -0.71 7.11 -18.08
CA ASN A 72 0.42 6.64 -18.86
C ASN A 72 1.63 7.55 -18.62
N PRO A 73 2.85 6.97 -18.55
CA PRO A 73 4.07 7.76 -18.49
C PRO A 73 4.19 8.66 -19.70
N ASN A 74 4.84 9.80 -19.53
CA ASN A 74 5.20 10.71 -20.61
C ASN A 74 6.05 9.98 -21.66
N GLN A 75 5.92 10.35 -22.94
CA GLN A 75 6.62 9.75 -24.08
C GLN A 75 8.13 9.70 -23.87
N LYS A 76 8.76 10.76 -23.34
CA LYS A 76 10.18 10.79 -22.96
C LYS A 76 10.58 9.70 -21.96
N ILE A 77 9.71 9.42 -20.99
CA ILE A 77 9.95 8.34 -20.00
C ILE A 77 9.85 6.98 -20.68
N MET A 78 8.91 6.81 -21.61
CA MET A 78 8.74 5.58 -22.38
C MET A 78 9.94 5.29 -23.28
N GLU A 79 10.44 6.30 -23.97
CA GLU A 79 11.65 6.21 -24.83
C GLU A 79 12.87 5.84 -23.97
N ARG A 80 13.10 6.55 -22.87
CA ARG A 80 14.20 6.26 -21.94
C ARG A 80 14.11 4.86 -21.33
N ALA A 81 12.90 4.40 -21.05
CA ALA A 81 12.65 3.03 -20.58
C ALA A 81 12.97 1.99 -21.65
N ARG A 82 12.70 2.32 -22.92
CA ARG A 82 13.03 1.46 -24.07
C ARG A 82 14.54 1.34 -24.26
N ASP A 83 15.26 2.46 -24.25
CA ASP A 83 16.73 2.49 -24.35
C ASP A 83 17.41 1.71 -23.22
N LEU A 84 16.92 1.88 -22.00
CA LEU A 84 17.42 1.13 -20.84
C LEU A 84 17.14 -0.36 -20.95
N LYS A 85 16.02 -0.76 -21.55
CA LYS A 85 15.68 -2.15 -21.79
C LYS A 85 16.61 -2.78 -22.83
N GLU A 86 16.89 -2.06 -23.90
CA GLU A 86 17.80 -2.52 -24.96
C GLU A 86 19.23 -2.73 -24.43
N ARG A 87 19.69 -1.86 -23.52
CA ARG A 87 21.01 -1.99 -22.87
C ARG A 87 21.12 -3.15 -21.87
N ARG A 88 19.98 -3.65 -21.33
CA ARG A 88 19.95 -4.72 -20.31
C ARG A 88 19.74 -6.13 -20.85
N SER A 89 19.65 -6.31 -22.15
CA SER A 89 19.20 -7.57 -22.76
C SER A 89 20.23 -8.71 -22.83
N ASP A 90 21.37 -8.57 -22.17
CA ASP A 90 22.38 -9.64 -22.14
C ASP A 90 22.05 -10.65 -21.02
N LEU A 91 21.10 -11.56 -21.31
CA LEU A 91 20.65 -12.63 -20.40
C LEU A 91 21.75 -13.64 -20.07
N SER A 92 22.78 -13.74 -20.93
CA SER A 92 23.89 -14.69 -20.79
C SER A 92 24.81 -14.42 -19.58
N ARG A 93 24.72 -13.21 -19.01
CA ARG A 93 25.51 -12.76 -17.85
C ARG A 93 24.77 -12.76 -16.53
N MET A 94 23.55 -13.30 -16.51
CA MET A 94 22.76 -13.32 -15.26
C MET A 94 23.29 -14.40 -14.32
N GLU A 95 23.58 -13.97 -13.08
CA GLU A 95 23.93 -14.91 -12.02
C GLU A 95 22.72 -15.77 -11.65
N PRO A 96 22.95 -17.05 -11.26
CA PRO A 96 21.89 -17.92 -10.78
C PRO A 96 21.18 -17.35 -9.57
N GLU A 97 19.86 -17.23 -9.65
CA GLU A 97 19.01 -16.71 -8.57
C GLU A 97 18.23 -17.82 -7.88
N ARG A 98 17.89 -17.59 -6.60
CA ARG A 98 17.09 -18.56 -5.81
C ARG A 98 15.74 -18.80 -6.49
N LEU A 99 15.38 -20.09 -6.65
CA LEU A 99 14.18 -20.54 -7.35
C LEU A 99 12.89 -19.86 -6.85
N GLN A 100 12.67 -19.80 -5.51
CA GLN A 100 11.50 -19.14 -4.93
C GLN A 100 11.44 -17.64 -5.25
N LYS A 101 12.60 -16.98 -5.40
CA LYS A 101 12.65 -15.55 -5.79
C LYS A 101 12.19 -15.37 -7.23
N VAL A 102 12.70 -16.21 -8.14
CA VAL A 102 12.37 -16.14 -9.58
C VAL A 102 10.91 -16.50 -9.84
N LEU A 103 10.39 -17.55 -9.18
CA LEU A 103 8.98 -17.94 -9.26
C LEU A 103 8.05 -16.82 -8.77
N ALA A 104 8.38 -16.22 -7.63
CA ALA A 104 7.61 -15.09 -7.10
C ALA A 104 7.65 -13.86 -8.02
N ALA A 105 8.82 -13.53 -8.60
CA ALA A 105 8.98 -12.47 -9.58
C ALA A 105 8.19 -12.75 -10.87
N SER A 106 8.04 -14.03 -11.23
CA SER A 106 7.25 -14.47 -12.37
C SER A 106 5.73 -14.42 -12.15
N GLY A 107 5.30 -14.03 -10.93
CA GLY A 107 3.89 -13.84 -10.60
C GLY A 107 3.14 -15.12 -10.20
N VAL A 108 3.86 -16.22 -9.97
CA VAL A 108 3.27 -17.51 -9.60
C VAL A 108 2.65 -17.46 -8.20
N GLY A 109 3.37 -16.84 -7.23
CA GLY A 109 2.89 -16.71 -5.86
C GLY A 109 3.79 -15.84 -5.00
N SER A 110 3.68 -15.91 -3.68
CA SER A 110 4.61 -15.29 -2.74
C SER A 110 5.87 -16.14 -2.59
N ARG A 111 6.96 -15.57 -2.07
CA ARG A 111 8.19 -16.35 -1.82
C ARG A 111 7.95 -17.50 -0.83
N ARG A 112 7.21 -17.23 0.27
CA ARG A 112 6.85 -18.25 1.27
C ARG A 112 5.99 -19.35 0.68
N GLU A 113 5.01 -18.99 -0.11
CA GLU A 113 4.19 -19.96 -0.82
C GLU A 113 5.00 -20.83 -1.79
N MET A 114 5.98 -20.25 -2.48
CA MET A 114 6.90 -21.01 -3.34
C MET A 114 7.81 -21.93 -2.53
N GLU A 115 8.26 -21.53 -1.37
CA GLU A 115 9.01 -22.38 -0.44
C GLU A 115 8.17 -23.58 0.03
N GLU A 116 6.91 -23.37 0.37
CA GLU A 116 5.97 -24.44 0.70
C GLU A 116 5.77 -25.41 -0.47
N TRP A 117 5.62 -24.91 -1.69
CA TRP A 117 5.44 -25.74 -2.88
C TRP A 117 6.70 -26.53 -3.24
N ILE A 118 7.88 -25.97 -3.01
CA ILE A 118 9.15 -26.67 -3.17
C ILE A 118 9.26 -27.80 -2.14
N ASN A 119 8.97 -27.53 -0.87
CA ASN A 119 8.97 -28.53 0.19
C ASN A 119 7.97 -29.68 -0.05
N ASN A 120 6.82 -29.38 -0.65
CA ASN A 120 5.82 -30.37 -1.01
C ASN A 120 6.17 -31.16 -2.28
N GLY A 121 7.32 -30.89 -2.91
CA GLY A 121 7.75 -31.57 -4.13
C GLY A 121 6.95 -31.21 -5.39
N TRP A 122 6.20 -30.09 -5.37
CA TRP A 122 5.37 -29.67 -6.49
C TRP A 122 6.11 -28.87 -7.57
N VAL A 123 7.39 -28.62 -7.33
CA VAL A 123 8.24 -27.84 -8.24
C VAL A 123 9.36 -28.73 -8.77
N THR A 124 9.60 -28.70 -10.08
CA THR A 124 10.74 -29.38 -10.69
C THR A 124 11.58 -28.42 -11.52
N VAL A 125 12.87 -28.65 -11.54
CA VAL A 125 13.84 -27.94 -12.38
C VAL A 125 14.52 -28.98 -13.29
N ASN A 126 14.41 -28.80 -14.58
CA ASN A 126 14.97 -29.72 -15.61
C ASN A 126 14.56 -31.18 -15.36
N GLY A 127 13.31 -31.39 -14.93
CA GLY A 127 12.74 -32.72 -14.67
C GLY A 127 13.10 -33.31 -13.29
N LYS A 128 13.94 -32.67 -12.47
CA LYS A 128 14.29 -33.10 -11.11
C LYS A 128 13.48 -32.31 -10.09
N THR A 129 13.03 -32.96 -9.00
CA THR A 129 12.33 -32.28 -7.90
C THR A 129 13.26 -31.28 -7.25
N ALA A 130 12.80 -30.03 -7.14
CA ALA A 130 13.55 -28.93 -6.57
C ALA A 130 13.62 -29.02 -5.05
N GLN A 131 14.69 -28.48 -4.48
CA GLN A 131 14.91 -28.36 -3.04
C GLN A 131 14.99 -26.88 -2.60
N LEU A 132 14.77 -26.62 -1.31
CA LEU A 132 14.96 -25.29 -0.75
C LEU A 132 16.43 -24.86 -0.90
N GLY A 133 16.60 -23.64 -1.46
CA GLY A 133 17.93 -23.10 -1.70
C GLY A 133 18.41 -23.26 -3.14
N ASP A 134 17.76 -24.08 -3.95
CA ASP A 134 18.10 -24.24 -5.35
C ASP A 134 18.09 -22.90 -6.09
N LYS A 135 19.05 -22.76 -6.98
CA LYS A 135 19.20 -21.62 -7.86
C LYS A 135 18.91 -22.04 -9.30
N VAL A 136 18.36 -21.12 -10.06
CA VAL A 136 18.04 -21.32 -11.47
C VAL A 136 18.62 -20.22 -12.32
N THR A 137 18.86 -20.54 -13.57
CA THR A 137 19.33 -19.65 -14.63
C THR A 137 18.24 -19.41 -15.68
N PRO A 138 18.40 -18.47 -16.59
CA PRO A 138 17.44 -18.25 -17.68
C PRO A 138 17.15 -19.46 -18.57
N ASP A 139 18.09 -20.38 -18.68
CA ASP A 139 18.03 -21.57 -19.54
C ASP A 139 17.33 -22.76 -18.86
N ASP A 140 17.03 -22.66 -17.56
CA ASP A 140 16.41 -23.75 -16.83
C ASP A 140 14.89 -23.84 -17.11
N HIS A 141 14.44 -25.08 -17.26
CA HIS A 141 13.03 -25.42 -17.42
C HIS A 141 12.40 -25.74 -16.07
N VAL A 142 11.49 -24.88 -15.63
CA VAL A 142 10.82 -25.05 -14.34
C VAL A 142 9.36 -25.39 -14.54
N THR A 143 8.90 -26.44 -13.84
CA THR A 143 7.48 -26.78 -13.76
C THR A 143 6.95 -26.61 -12.35
N VAL A 144 5.71 -26.22 -12.24
CA VAL A 144 4.98 -26.13 -10.97
C VAL A 144 3.66 -26.86 -11.12
N LYS A 145 3.43 -27.86 -10.28
CA LYS A 145 2.24 -28.73 -10.33
C LYS A 145 1.99 -29.28 -11.75
N GLY A 146 3.08 -29.68 -12.42
CA GLY A 146 3.05 -30.21 -13.79
C GLY A 146 2.90 -29.19 -14.93
N SER A 147 2.75 -27.91 -14.60
CA SER A 147 2.63 -26.84 -15.60
C SER A 147 3.98 -26.13 -15.80
N ILE A 148 4.39 -25.94 -17.05
CA ILE A 148 5.63 -25.21 -17.39
C ILE A 148 5.44 -23.74 -17.05
N ILE A 149 6.37 -23.20 -16.29
CA ILE A 149 6.40 -21.79 -15.90
C ILE A 149 7.45 -21.05 -16.71
N LYS A 150 7.01 -20.02 -17.44
CA LYS A 150 7.92 -19.09 -18.10
C LYS A 150 8.55 -18.18 -17.06
N LEU A 151 9.80 -18.44 -16.70
CA LEU A 151 10.55 -17.65 -15.76
C LEU A 151 10.74 -16.21 -16.26
N LYS A 152 10.63 -15.26 -15.36
CA LYS A 152 10.85 -13.84 -15.61
C LYS A 152 12.03 -13.37 -14.80
N TRP A 153 13.01 -12.96 -15.51
CA TRP A 153 14.24 -12.46 -14.97
C TRP A 153 14.18 -10.95 -14.72
N ALA A 154 15.09 -10.47 -13.89
CA ALA A 154 15.20 -9.04 -13.57
C ALA A 154 15.63 -8.14 -14.72
N ASP A 155 15.61 -8.67 -15.97
CA ASP A 155 15.86 -7.95 -17.22
C ASP A 155 14.83 -6.86 -17.52
N ARG A 156 13.65 -6.94 -16.86
CA ARG A 156 12.58 -5.97 -17.06
C ARG A 156 12.73 -4.80 -16.11
N LEU A 157 12.60 -3.60 -16.67
CA LEU A 157 12.47 -2.40 -15.85
C LEU A 157 11.31 -2.55 -14.88
N PRO A 158 11.54 -2.25 -13.59
CA PRO A 158 10.47 -2.31 -12.61
C PRO A 158 9.37 -1.31 -12.96
N ARG A 159 8.13 -1.76 -12.85
CA ARG A 159 6.99 -0.85 -12.91
C ARG A 159 6.79 -0.26 -11.52
N ILE A 160 6.47 1.01 -11.48
CA ILE A 160 6.22 1.75 -10.24
C ILE A 160 4.89 2.47 -10.37
N ILE A 161 4.10 2.44 -9.32
CA ILE A 161 2.87 3.23 -9.16
C ILE A 161 3.01 4.02 -7.87
N LEU A 162 2.76 5.31 -7.94
CA LEU A 162 2.49 6.16 -6.79
C LEU A 162 0.99 6.10 -6.52
N TYR A 163 0.62 5.65 -5.36
CA TYR A 163 -0.76 5.44 -4.94
C TYR A 163 -1.08 6.32 -3.74
N TYR A 164 -2.14 7.10 -3.84
CA TYR A 164 -2.68 7.78 -2.69
C TYR A 164 -3.67 6.86 -1.99
N LYS A 165 -3.23 6.23 -0.88
CA LYS A 165 -4.07 5.36 -0.08
C LYS A 165 -5.12 6.18 0.67
N GLN A 166 -6.37 5.76 0.59
CA GLN A 166 -7.48 6.34 1.34
C GLN A 166 -7.59 5.70 2.72
N GLU A 167 -8.22 6.41 3.65
CA GLU A 167 -8.68 5.81 4.90
C GLU A 167 -9.68 4.67 4.62
N GLY A 168 -9.70 3.65 5.45
CA GLY A 168 -10.55 2.47 5.28
C GLY A 168 -10.00 1.40 4.33
N GLU A 169 -8.93 1.68 3.60
CA GLU A 169 -8.25 0.68 2.77
C GLU A 169 -7.14 -0.03 3.57
N ILE A 170 -6.93 -1.30 3.29
CA ILE A 170 -5.84 -2.07 3.88
C ILE A 170 -4.75 -2.39 2.86
N VAL A 171 -3.52 -2.55 3.36
CA VAL A 171 -2.35 -2.95 2.56
C VAL A 171 -2.09 -4.44 2.78
N SER A 172 -3.07 -5.28 2.43
CA SER A 172 -2.98 -6.74 2.50
C SER A 172 -3.67 -7.37 1.29
N ARG A 173 -3.21 -8.55 0.88
CA ARG A 173 -3.85 -9.35 -0.17
C ARG A 173 -4.84 -10.35 0.40
N ASP A 174 -4.61 -10.75 1.61
CA ASP A 174 -5.45 -11.69 2.33
C ASP A 174 -5.99 -10.99 3.59
N ASP A 175 -7.29 -10.85 3.64
CA ASP A 175 -7.98 -10.24 4.75
C ASP A 175 -9.17 -11.10 5.17
N PRO A 176 -9.11 -11.74 6.34
CA PRO A 176 -10.21 -12.54 6.86
C PRO A 176 -11.52 -11.76 7.05
N GLN A 177 -11.42 -10.44 7.25
CA GLN A 177 -12.58 -9.56 7.46
C GLN A 177 -13.20 -9.04 6.17
N GLY A 178 -12.58 -9.29 5.01
CA GLY A 178 -13.12 -8.89 3.71
C GLY A 178 -13.11 -7.37 3.46
N ARG A 179 -12.23 -6.62 4.13
CA ARG A 179 -12.08 -5.16 3.93
C ARG A 179 -11.50 -4.86 2.55
N VAL A 180 -11.72 -3.64 2.09
CA VAL A 180 -11.22 -3.20 0.77
C VAL A 180 -9.69 -3.14 0.79
N SER A 181 -9.04 -3.92 -0.05
CA SER A 181 -7.60 -3.87 -0.24
C SER A 181 -7.20 -2.91 -1.34
N ILE A 182 -6.08 -2.21 -1.17
CA ILE A 182 -5.48 -1.41 -2.25
C ILE A 182 -5.22 -2.25 -3.50
N PHE A 183 -4.88 -3.54 -3.34
CA PHE A 183 -4.58 -4.45 -4.45
C PHE A 183 -5.80 -4.75 -5.33
N ASP A 184 -7.03 -4.61 -4.81
CA ASP A 184 -8.26 -4.80 -5.58
C ASP A 184 -8.48 -3.65 -6.58
N ARG A 185 -7.94 -2.47 -6.28
CA ARG A 185 -8.05 -1.26 -7.11
C ARG A 185 -6.94 -1.14 -8.15
N LEU A 186 -5.84 -1.84 -7.97
CA LEU A 186 -4.70 -1.74 -8.88
C LEU A 186 -4.98 -2.40 -10.24
N PRO A 187 -4.41 -1.86 -11.32
CA PRO A 187 -4.42 -2.53 -12.61
C PRO A 187 -3.66 -3.84 -12.52
N GLN A 188 -4.01 -4.78 -13.39
CA GLN A 188 -3.29 -6.04 -13.46
C GLN A 188 -1.81 -5.80 -13.85
N ALA A 189 -0.89 -6.32 -13.07
CA ALA A 189 0.51 -6.33 -13.44
C ALA A 189 0.72 -7.46 -14.47
N ALA A 190 0.99 -7.07 -15.73
CA ALA A 190 1.25 -8.06 -16.78
C ALA A 190 2.43 -8.95 -16.35
N SER A 191 2.15 -10.22 -16.12
CA SER A 191 3.17 -11.23 -15.82
C SER A 191 4.04 -10.97 -14.58
N SER A 192 3.56 -10.23 -13.59
CA SER A 192 4.23 -9.95 -12.32
C SER A 192 3.17 -9.61 -11.28
N ARG A 193 3.57 -9.28 -10.06
CA ARG A 193 2.65 -8.84 -9.01
C ARG A 193 3.09 -7.49 -8.45
N TRP A 194 2.13 -6.67 -8.06
CA TRP A 194 2.42 -5.46 -7.31
C TRP A 194 2.83 -5.80 -5.89
N VAL A 195 3.85 -5.14 -5.39
CA VAL A 195 4.31 -5.22 -4.00
C VAL A 195 4.37 -3.79 -3.47
N ALA A 196 3.84 -3.58 -2.28
CA ALA A 196 3.91 -2.27 -1.63
C ALA A 196 5.27 -2.07 -0.97
N ILE A 197 5.80 -0.86 -1.08
CA ILE A 197 6.97 -0.43 -0.33
C ILE A 197 6.47 0.14 0.99
N GLY A 198 6.51 -0.67 2.03
CA GLY A 198 5.92 -0.36 3.33
C GLY A 198 4.41 -0.56 3.38
N ARG A 199 3.82 -0.19 4.49
CA ARG A 199 2.38 -0.27 4.77
C ARG A 199 1.94 1.00 5.46
N LEU A 200 0.70 1.37 5.22
CA LEU A 200 -0.04 2.37 6.00
C LEU A 200 -1.23 1.66 6.63
N ASP A 201 -1.54 2.01 7.86
CA ASP A 201 -2.66 1.45 8.61
C ASP A 201 -4.00 1.84 7.98
N ILE A 202 -5.07 1.16 8.39
CA ILE A 202 -6.41 1.36 7.85
C ILE A 202 -6.87 2.82 7.99
N ASN A 203 -6.55 3.47 9.10
CA ASN A 203 -6.93 4.85 9.40
C ASN A 203 -5.91 5.89 8.92
N THR A 204 -4.84 5.45 8.25
CA THR A 204 -3.81 6.33 7.71
C THR A 204 -4.02 6.50 6.22
N SER A 205 -4.02 7.74 5.74
CA SER A 205 -4.03 8.07 4.31
C SER A 205 -2.68 8.62 3.88
N GLY A 206 -2.39 8.60 2.58
CA GLY A 206 -1.20 9.22 2.04
C GLY A 206 -0.49 8.41 0.96
N LEU A 207 0.75 8.78 0.70
CA LEU A 207 1.57 8.21 -0.37
C LEU A 207 2.00 6.78 -0.04
N LEU A 208 1.72 5.89 -0.96
CA LEU A 208 2.22 4.53 -0.96
C LEU A 208 2.85 4.22 -2.33
N ILE A 209 4.06 3.70 -2.31
CA ILE A 209 4.75 3.30 -3.53
C ILE A 209 4.56 1.80 -3.74
N LEU A 210 4.12 1.43 -4.95
CA LEU A 210 3.98 0.03 -5.35
C LEU A 210 4.92 -0.25 -6.52
N THR A 211 5.54 -1.41 -6.49
CA THR A 211 6.46 -1.82 -7.55
C THR A 211 6.31 -3.29 -7.89
N THR A 212 6.80 -3.68 -9.07
CA THR A 212 6.93 -5.08 -9.46
C THR A 212 8.31 -5.67 -9.12
N SER A 213 9.23 -4.87 -8.56
CA SER A 213 10.59 -5.29 -8.20
C SER A 213 10.72 -5.52 -6.69
N GLY A 214 11.00 -6.75 -6.29
CA GLY A 214 11.30 -7.07 -4.90
C GLY A 214 12.63 -6.47 -4.39
N GLU A 215 13.56 -6.16 -5.29
CA GLU A 215 14.80 -5.48 -4.95
C GLU A 215 14.55 -4.03 -4.54
N LEU A 216 13.72 -3.31 -5.31
CA LEU A 216 13.32 -1.97 -4.92
C LEU A 216 12.57 -1.96 -3.58
N VAL A 217 11.68 -2.94 -3.36
CA VAL A 217 11.01 -3.05 -2.05
C VAL A 217 12.05 -3.18 -0.94
N GLN A 218 13.03 -4.04 -1.10
CA GLN A 218 14.09 -4.22 -0.09
C GLN A 218 14.87 -2.94 0.15
N ARG A 219 15.31 -2.25 -0.90
CA ARG A 219 16.10 -1.01 -0.78
C ARG A 219 15.35 0.12 -0.10
N PHE A 220 14.06 0.24 -0.35
CA PHE A 220 13.25 1.32 0.23
C PHE A 220 12.63 0.97 1.58
N ALA A 221 12.42 -0.31 1.88
CA ALA A 221 11.74 -0.73 3.11
C ALA A 221 12.70 -1.15 4.23
N HIS A 222 13.87 -1.69 3.88
CA HIS A 222 14.78 -2.23 4.87
C HIS A 222 15.51 -1.10 5.63
N PRO A 223 15.56 -1.15 6.98
CA PRO A 223 16.14 -0.09 7.81
C PRO A 223 17.59 0.27 7.47
N SER A 224 18.40 -0.70 7.02
CA SER A 224 19.82 -0.48 6.69
C SER A 224 20.07 0.50 5.52
N PHE A 225 19.04 0.88 4.78
CA PHE A 225 19.17 1.87 3.70
C PHE A 225 18.76 3.28 4.14
N GLU A 226 18.30 3.45 5.38
CA GLU A 226 18.04 4.73 6.03
C GLU A 226 17.20 5.69 5.16
N VAL A 227 16.20 5.14 4.45
CA VAL A 227 15.32 5.98 3.63
C VAL A 227 14.39 6.78 4.52
N GLU A 228 14.54 8.09 4.51
CA GLU A 228 13.71 9.01 5.28
C GLU A 228 12.23 8.90 4.89
N ARG A 229 11.36 9.00 5.89
CA ARG A 229 9.90 9.03 5.74
C ARG A 229 9.36 10.16 6.58
N GLU A 230 8.56 11.00 5.96
CA GLU A 230 7.90 12.12 6.64
C GLU A 230 6.42 11.82 6.82
N TYR A 231 5.91 12.06 8.02
CA TYR A 231 4.52 11.86 8.38
C TYR A 231 3.92 13.15 8.94
N ALA A 232 2.74 13.51 8.46
CA ALA A 232 1.90 14.51 9.10
C ALA A 232 1.00 13.80 10.12
N VAL A 233 1.22 14.07 11.39
CA VAL A 233 0.53 13.44 12.51
C VAL A 233 -0.41 14.44 13.18
N ARG A 234 -1.69 14.06 13.32
CA ARG A 234 -2.67 14.87 14.03
C ARG A 234 -2.80 14.39 15.48
N VAL A 235 -2.56 15.28 16.41
CA VAL A 235 -2.61 15.03 17.85
C VAL A 235 -3.75 15.83 18.47
N LEU A 236 -4.54 15.20 19.32
CA LEU A 236 -5.52 15.90 20.16
C LEU A 236 -4.80 16.60 21.31
N GLY A 237 -4.98 17.89 21.43
CA GLY A 237 -4.16 18.73 22.26
C GLY A 237 -2.85 19.13 21.58
N GLY A 238 -1.91 19.70 22.31
CA GLY A 238 -0.57 20.04 21.83
C GLY A 238 0.48 19.16 22.51
N LEU A 239 1.60 18.96 21.86
CA LEU A 239 2.79 18.39 22.50
C LEU A 239 3.55 19.52 23.22
N THR A 240 4.01 19.25 24.43
CA THR A 240 4.92 20.18 25.12
C THR A 240 6.31 20.11 24.49
N THR A 241 7.11 21.14 24.69
CA THR A 241 8.50 21.16 24.25
C THR A 241 9.31 19.99 24.82
N GLU A 242 9.02 19.60 26.06
CA GLU A 242 9.65 18.48 26.73
C GLU A 242 9.27 17.14 26.09
N GLN A 243 7.98 16.95 25.73
CA GLN A 243 7.53 15.76 25.00
C GLN A 243 8.17 15.67 23.61
N MET A 244 8.23 16.78 22.88
CA MET A 244 8.91 16.80 21.57
C MET A 244 10.40 16.47 21.70
N ARG A 245 11.05 17.01 22.72
CA ARG A 245 12.45 16.74 23.00
C ARG A 245 12.68 15.26 23.38
N SER A 246 11.84 14.70 24.24
CA SER A 246 11.91 13.29 24.61
C SER A 246 11.80 12.39 23.38
N LEU A 247 10.86 12.67 22.47
CA LEU A 247 10.69 11.89 21.23
C LEU A 247 11.94 11.96 20.31
N THR A 248 12.68 13.08 20.32
CA THR A 248 13.83 13.26 19.43
C THR A 248 15.17 12.89 20.07
N GLU A 249 15.34 13.06 21.38
CA GLU A 249 16.61 12.81 22.06
C GLU A 249 16.66 11.44 22.76
N GLU A 250 15.64 11.12 23.53
CA GLU A 250 15.59 9.91 24.37
C GLU A 250 14.88 8.74 23.67
N GLY A 251 13.82 9.05 22.92
CA GLY A 251 12.91 8.07 22.36
C GLY A 251 11.89 7.57 23.40
N VAL A 252 10.96 6.77 22.93
CA VAL A 252 9.92 6.13 23.75
C VAL A 252 10.05 4.63 23.66
N MET A 253 10.11 3.95 24.80
CA MET A 253 10.16 2.51 24.85
C MET A 253 8.77 1.94 24.53
N LEU A 254 8.65 1.20 23.44
CA LEU A 254 7.46 0.45 23.04
C LEU A 254 7.66 -1.04 23.32
N GLU A 255 6.62 -1.86 23.13
CA GLU A 255 6.70 -3.32 23.33
C GLU A 255 7.72 -3.99 22.41
N ASP A 256 7.92 -3.47 21.20
CA ASP A 256 8.84 -3.99 20.17
C ASP A 256 10.20 -3.28 20.15
N GLY A 257 10.44 -2.31 21.04
CA GLY A 257 11.72 -1.64 21.19
C GLY A 257 11.64 -0.13 21.34
N LEU A 258 12.80 0.52 21.29
CA LEU A 258 12.91 1.98 21.40
C LEU A 258 12.47 2.65 20.10
N ALA A 259 11.41 3.46 20.17
CA ALA A 259 10.96 4.33 19.09
C ALA A 259 11.52 5.74 19.26
N LYS A 260 12.13 6.26 18.21
CA LYS A 260 12.71 7.60 18.18
C LYS A 260 12.44 8.23 16.82
N VAL A 261 12.22 9.54 16.80
CA VAL A 261 12.05 10.31 15.57
C VAL A 261 13.24 11.25 15.39
N GLU A 262 13.65 11.51 14.17
CA GLU A 262 14.76 12.41 13.90
C GLU A 262 14.38 13.87 14.14
N ARG A 263 13.19 14.24 13.73
CA ARG A 263 12.68 15.62 13.78
C ARG A 263 11.21 15.61 14.11
N ILE A 264 10.75 16.61 14.85
CA ILE A 264 9.35 16.90 15.06
C ILE A 264 9.15 18.40 15.12
N TYR A 265 8.20 18.93 14.37
CA TYR A 265 7.85 20.34 14.39
C TYR A 265 6.34 20.55 14.17
N GLU A 266 5.79 21.53 14.88
CA GLU A 266 4.37 21.89 14.76
C GLU A 266 4.13 22.58 13.43
N GLN A 267 3.13 22.10 12.69
CA GLN A 267 2.68 22.68 11.42
C GLN A 267 1.50 23.64 11.58
N GLY A 268 0.94 23.71 12.79
CA GLY A 268 -0.27 24.45 13.09
C GLY A 268 -1.44 23.54 13.44
N GLY A 269 -2.66 24.04 13.34
CA GLY A 269 -3.88 23.30 13.63
C GLY A 269 -5.04 24.24 13.99
N GLU A 270 -6.25 23.71 13.96
CA GLU A 270 -7.46 24.40 14.36
C GLU A 270 -8.08 23.76 15.61
N GLY A 271 -8.50 24.61 16.55
CA GLY A 271 -9.14 24.15 17.78
C GLY A 271 -8.23 23.30 18.65
N ALA A 272 -8.74 22.15 19.10
CA ALA A 272 -8.00 21.24 20.00
C ALA A 272 -7.03 20.30 19.25
N ASN A 273 -7.02 20.29 17.94
CA ASN A 273 -6.13 19.44 17.15
C ASN A 273 -4.91 20.21 16.65
N LYS A 274 -3.75 19.62 16.82
CA LYS A 274 -2.47 20.13 16.31
C LYS A 274 -1.86 19.13 15.33
N TRP A 275 -1.23 19.67 14.29
CA TRP A 275 -0.51 18.89 13.29
C TRP A 275 0.99 19.01 13.50
N TYR A 276 1.67 17.89 13.42
CA TYR A 276 3.12 17.81 13.53
C TYR A 276 3.67 17.05 12.32
N ASN A 277 4.79 17.52 11.79
CA ASN A 277 5.60 16.71 10.87
C ASN A 277 6.68 15.99 11.66
N VAL A 278 6.80 14.72 11.37
CA VAL A 278 7.69 13.78 12.05
C VAL A 278 8.55 13.07 11.02
#